data_1bafbaf3bc83dc036922be119ec40442
#
_entry.id   1bafbaf3bc83dc036922be119ec40442
#
_cell.length_a   1.000
_cell.length_b   1.000
_cell.length_c   1.000
_cell.angle_alpha   90.00
_cell.angle_beta   90.00
_cell.angle_gamma   90.00
#
_symmetry.space_group_name_H-M   'P 1'
#
loop_
_entity.id
_entity.type
_entity.pdbx_description
1 polymer ?
#
loop_
_entity_poly.entity_id
_entity_poly.type
_entity_poly.pdbx_seq_one_letter_code
_entity_poly.pdbx_strand_id
1 'polypeptide(L)'
;MRNSRVCRMMVSFALATLVAMPAFAQVKVDERLPEYKTVQGVSGTIKSVGSDTLNNLMTLWAEKFKEKYPNVQVEIEGKGSSTAPPALIAGASNFGPMSRKMKDAEVDEFEKKFGYKPVAVKTSIDMLAVYVNKDNPIAKSGLSMPQVDAIFSKTRKGGHSSDIGTWGQAGLSGAWSNSPISLYGRNSASGTYGYFKKHALFKGDYKDSVKEQPGSSSVVQGVASDKNGIGYSGLGYKTADVATVPLAKKDGGKFIPASPDSVADYPLARFLLVYVNKQPGKDLDPLRREFVKLIFSQEGQEVVVKDGYLPVSYEIAKQTLADVGIDIDG
;
A
#
# COMPACT_ATOMS: atom_id res chain seq x y z
N MET A 1 10.99 -1.17 85.62
CA MET A 1 10.37 -2.09 84.66
C MET A 1 10.21 -1.37 83.34
N ARG A 2 11.10 -1.59 82.37
CA ARG A 2 11.18 -0.87 81.10
C ARG A 2 10.91 -1.84 79.95
N ASN A 3 9.69 -1.75 79.32
CA ASN A 3 9.33 -2.54 78.19
C ASN A 3 9.86 -1.86 76.91
N SER A 4 10.80 -2.51 76.25
CA SER A 4 11.26 -2.13 74.92
C SER A 4 10.42 -2.81 73.83
N ARG A 5 9.66 -2.01 73.07
CA ARG A 5 8.98 -2.49 71.84
C ARG A 5 9.96 -2.44 70.68
N VAL A 6 10.32 -3.59 70.14
CA VAL A 6 11.09 -3.75 68.92
C VAL A 6 10.10 -3.61 67.71
N CYS A 7 10.30 -2.53 66.96
CA CYS A 7 9.56 -2.30 65.71
C CYS A 7 10.28 -3.05 64.59
N ARG A 8 9.63 -4.12 64.06
CA ARG A 8 10.09 -4.85 62.85
C ARG A 8 9.64 -4.10 61.61
N MET A 9 10.57 -3.45 60.93
CA MET A 9 10.36 -2.85 59.63
C MET A 9 10.36 -4.00 58.55
N MET A 10 9.18 -4.25 57.95
CA MET A 10 9.08 -5.10 56.77
C MET A 10 9.45 -4.27 55.53
N VAL A 11 10.55 -4.60 54.94
CA VAL A 11 10.95 -4.05 53.63
C VAL A 11 10.30 -4.94 52.54
N SER A 12 9.24 -4.41 51.92
CA SER A 12 8.62 -5.07 50.75
C SER A 12 9.44 -4.75 49.49
N PHE A 13 10.12 -5.77 48.97
CA PHE A 13 10.75 -5.70 47.65
C PHE A 13 9.68 -5.84 46.57
N ALA A 14 9.33 -4.73 45.91
CA ALA A 14 8.51 -4.77 44.70
C ALA A 14 9.39 -5.21 43.54
N LEU A 15 9.18 -6.42 43.07
CA LEU A 15 9.80 -6.95 41.85
C LEU A 15 9.11 -6.31 40.62
N ALA A 16 9.70 -5.28 40.05
CA ALA A 16 9.24 -4.70 38.79
C ALA A 16 9.58 -5.67 37.63
N THR A 17 8.58 -6.45 37.18
CA THR A 17 8.69 -7.22 35.95
C THR A 17 8.71 -6.25 34.73
N LEU A 18 9.88 -6.03 34.16
CA LEU A 18 10.01 -5.41 32.83
C LEU A 18 9.34 -6.33 31.81
N VAL A 19 8.16 -5.96 31.36
CA VAL A 19 7.54 -6.57 30.18
C VAL A 19 8.30 -6.03 28.97
N ALA A 20 9.21 -6.81 28.41
CA ALA A 20 9.85 -6.52 27.13
C ALA A 20 8.76 -6.51 26.05
N MET A 21 8.31 -5.33 25.63
CA MET A 21 7.50 -5.20 24.41
C MET A 21 8.36 -5.67 23.23
N PRO A 22 7.84 -6.53 22.34
CA PRO A 22 8.56 -6.87 21.13
C PRO A 22 8.84 -5.57 20.35
N ALA A 23 10.11 -5.26 20.18
CA ALA A 23 10.53 -4.19 19.27
C ALA A 23 10.11 -4.63 17.86
N PHE A 24 9.05 -4.05 17.31
CA PHE A 24 8.82 -4.15 15.88
C PHE A 24 10.06 -3.58 15.20
N ALA A 25 10.70 -4.36 14.36
CA ALA A 25 11.82 -3.88 13.57
C ALA A 25 11.37 -2.63 12.82
N GLN A 26 11.96 -1.49 13.14
CA GLN A 26 11.66 -0.23 12.49
C GLN A 26 12.07 -0.37 11.02
N VAL A 27 11.13 -0.16 10.10
CA VAL A 27 11.43 -0.14 8.67
C VAL A 27 12.48 0.94 8.43
N LYS A 28 13.66 0.54 7.93
CA LYS A 28 14.76 1.48 7.66
C LYS A 28 14.83 1.80 6.18
N VAL A 29 15.11 3.06 5.89
CA VAL A 29 15.49 3.51 4.55
C VAL A 29 16.92 3.04 4.27
N ASP A 30 17.22 2.69 3.03
CA ASP A 30 18.55 2.28 2.60
C ASP A 30 19.51 3.49 2.70
N GLU A 31 20.51 3.39 3.57
CA GLU A 31 21.46 4.47 3.87
C GLU A 31 22.33 4.88 2.67
N ARG A 32 22.36 4.06 1.61
CA ARG A 32 23.06 4.37 0.35
C ARG A 32 22.29 5.34 -0.56
N LEU A 33 21.00 5.57 -0.28
CA LEU A 33 20.22 6.55 -1.04
C LEU A 33 20.78 7.95 -0.78
N PRO A 34 20.83 8.82 -1.80
CA PRO A 34 21.42 10.16 -1.65
C PRO A 34 20.55 11.05 -0.75
N GLU A 35 21.20 12.00 -0.08
CA GLU A 35 20.52 13.16 0.46
C GLU A 35 20.06 14.08 -0.67
N TYR A 36 18.85 14.63 -0.57
CA TYR A 36 18.37 15.55 -1.60
C TYR A 36 19.03 16.93 -1.45
N LYS A 37 19.61 17.41 -2.54
CA LYS A 37 20.21 18.77 -2.61
C LYS A 37 19.40 19.64 -3.57
N THR A 38 19.01 20.83 -3.08
CA THR A 38 18.25 21.80 -3.90
C THR A 38 19.12 22.38 -5.03
N VAL A 39 18.47 22.64 -6.17
CA VAL A 39 19.07 23.31 -7.31
C VAL A 39 18.26 24.55 -7.70
N GLN A 40 18.87 25.46 -8.46
CA GLN A 40 18.19 26.66 -8.96
C GLN A 40 17.32 26.35 -10.18
N GLY A 41 16.33 27.22 -10.46
CA GLY A 41 15.53 27.16 -11.69
C GLY A 41 14.35 26.18 -11.66
N VAL A 42 13.97 25.67 -10.48
CA VAL A 42 12.81 24.78 -10.30
C VAL A 42 11.57 25.63 -10.03
N SER A 43 10.59 25.55 -10.93
CA SER A 43 9.31 26.24 -10.81
C SER A 43 8.22 25.50 -11.62
N GLY A 44 6.96 25.86 -11.41
CA GLY A 44 5.82 25.30 -12.11
C GLY A 44 4.83 24.61 -11.18
N THR A 45 4.01 23.70 -11.72
CA THR A 45 2.96 23.00 -10.98
C THR A 45 3.20 21.49 -11.01
N ILE A 46 3.25 20.85 -9.85
CA ILE A 46 3.13 19.40 -9.72
C ILE A 46 1.65 19.06 -9.90
N LYS A 47 1.31 18.47 -11.05
CA LYS A 47 -0.03 17.97 -11.36
C LYS A 47 -0.04 16.45 -11.32
N SER A 48 -0.74 15.89 -10.36
CA SER A 48 -0.82 14.44 -10.14
C SER A 48 -2.27 14.00 -10.23
N VAL A 49 -2.60 13.12 -11.19
CA VAL A 49 -3.93 12.52 -11.33
C VAL A 49 -3.80 11.02 -11.39
N GLY A 50 -4.48 10.29 -10.49
CA GLY A 50 -4.39 8.84 -10.53
C GLY A 50 -4.88 8.13 -9.28
N SER A 51 -4.06 7.23 -8.77
CA SER A 51 -4.38 6.28 -7.71
C SER A 51 -4.71 6.95 -6.37
N ASP A 52 -5.87 6.65 -5.82
CA ASP A 52 -6.22 6.99 -4.44
C ASP A 52 -5.26 6.32 -3.42
N THR A 53 -4.77 5.11 -3.72
CA THR A 53 -3.79 4.42 -2.86
C THR A 53 -2.53 5.26 -2.62
N LEU A 54 -2.06 6.00 -3.63
CA LEU A 54 -0.89 6.88 -3.51
C LEU A 54 -1.25 8.33 -3.20
N ASN A 55 -2.53 8.67 -3.03
CA ASN A 55 -2.94 10.07 -2.92
C ASN A 55 -2.27 10.77 -1.73
N ASN A 56 -2.26 10.13 -0.56
CA ASN A 56 -1.61 10.66 0.63
C ASN A 56 -0.09 10.75 0.44
N LEU A 57 0.53 9.72 -0.11
CA LEU A 57 1.97 9.68 -0.36
C LEU A 57 2.42 10.76 -1.36
N MET A 58 1.67 10.96 -2.45
CA MET A 58 1.92 12.05 -3.40
C MET A 58 1.80 13.42 -2.75
N THR A 59 0.82 13.60 -1.86
CA THR A 59 0.64 14.84 -1.10
C THR A 59 1.84 15.10 -0.17
N LEU A 60 2.26 14.12 0.60
CA LEU A 60 3.40 14.25 1.51
C LEU A 60 4.71 14.56 0.76
N TRP A 61 4.97 13.91 -0.37
CA TRP A 61 6.14 14.24 -1.21
C TRP A 61 6.05 15.65 -1.78
N ALA A 62 4.86 16.07 -2.24
CA ALA A 62 4.68 17.41 -2.80
C ALA A 62 4.80 18.50 -1.72
N GLU A 63 4.32 18.26 -0.52
CA GLU A 63 4.54 19.15 0.64
C GLU A 63 6.03 19.25 0.97
N LYS A 64 6.73 18.12 1.05
CA LYS A 64 8.19 18.07 1.28
C LYS A 64 8.97 18.81 0.18
N PHE A 65 8.54 18.68 -1.07
CA PHE A 65 9.13 19.38 -2.20
C PHE A 65 8.86 20.89 -2.13
N LYS A 66 7.67 21.29 -1.73
CA LYS A 66 7.28 22.70 -1.58
C LYS A 66 8.03 23.40 -0.45
N GLU A 67 8.43 22.68 0.62
CA GLU A 67 9.32 23.21 1.65
C GLU A 67 10.65 23.70 1.06
N LYS A 68 11.16 23.02 0.02
CA LYS A 68 12.42 23.33 -0.68
C LYS A 68 12.23 24.33 -1.84
N TYR A 69 11.05 24.33 -2.45
CA TYR A 69 10.68 25.16 -3.60
C TYR A 69 9.33 25.85 -3.36
N PRO A 70 9.28 26.94 -2.54
CA PRO A 70 8.04 27.56 -2.09
C PRO A 70 7.13 28.08 -3.23
N ASN A 71 7.72 28.40 -4.39
CA ASN A 71 6.99 28.91 -5.56
C ASN A 71 6.35 27.80 -6.42
N VAL A 72 6.61 26.51 -6.12
CA VAL A 72 5.97 25.40 -6.82
C VAL A 72 4.51 25.26 -6.38
N GLN A 73 3.61 25.13 -7.34
CA GLN A 73 2.20 24.84 -7.10
C GLN A 73 1.98 23.32 -7.06
N VAL A 74 0.92 22.89 -6.36
CA VAL A 74 0.61 21.47 -6.18
C VAL A 74 -0.88 21.22 -6.42
N GLU A 75 -1.19 20.31 -7.34
CA GLU A 75 -2.53 19.85 -7.68
C GLU A 75 -2.54 18.32 -7.67
N ILE A 76 -3.24 17.70 -6.71
CA ILE A 76 -3.25 16.24 -6.55
C ILE A 76 -4.68 15.73 -6.53
N GLU A 77 -5.00 14.76 -7.41
CA GLU A 77 -6.28 14.11 -7.51
C GLU A 77 -6.16 12.59 -7.44
N GLY A 78 -6.76 11.98 -6.40
CA GLY A 78 -6.76 10.54 -6.16
C GLY A 78 -8.06 9.84 -6.57
N LYS A 79 -8.43 9.89 -7.86
CA LYS A 79 -9.71 9.33 -8.37
C LYS A 79 -9.63 7.88 -8.86
N GLY A 80 -8.48 7.25 -8.73
CA GLY A 80 -8.24 5.87 -9.15
C GLY A 80 -7.23 5.76 -10.30
N SER A 81 -6.50 4.64 -10.35
CA SER A 81 -5.42 4.44 -11.34
C SER A 81 -5.88 4.58 -12.79
N SER A 82 -7.15 4.32 -13.08
CA SER A 82 -7.68 4.42 -14.46
C SER A 82 -7.77 5.86 -14.97
N THR A 83 -7.63 6.88 -14.10
CA THR A 83 -7.63 8.29 -14.50
C THR A 83 -6.23 8.80 -14.88
N ALA A 84 -5.17 8.08 -14.50
CA ALA A 84 -3.79 8.49 -14.77
C ALA A 84 -3.44 8.48 -16.28
N PRO A 85 -3.69 7.38 -17.06
CA PRO A 85 -3.33 7.33 -18.46
C PRO A 85 -3.96 8.46 -19.29
N PRO A 86 -5.30 8.69 -19.26
CA PRO A 86 -5.91 9.76 -20.03
C PRO A 86 -5.42 11.16 -19.61
N ALA A 87 -5.16 11.41 -18.32
CA ALA A 87 -4.64 12.68 -17.84
C ALA A 87 -3.20 12.94 -18.35
N LEU A 88 -2.34 11.94 -18.36
CA LEU A 88 -0.99 12.03 -18.93
C LEU A 88 -1.03 12.25 -20.45
N ILE A 89 -1.89 11.53 -21.18
CA ILE A 89 -2.06 11.65 -22.63
C ILE A 89 -2.57 13.03 -23.02
N ALA A 90 -3.50 13.58 -22.24
CA ALA A 90 -4.05 14.93 -22.46
C ALA A 90 -3.10 16.04 -22.00
N GLY A 91 -2.01 15.73 -21.30
CA GLY A 91 -1.13 16.75 -20.67
C GLY A 91 -1.77 17.46 -19.47
N ALA A 92 -2.89 16.95 -18.96
CA ALA A 92 -3.58 17.49 -17.78
C ALA A 92 -2.84 17.14 -16.46
N SER A 93 -1.96 16.13 -16.48
CA SER A 93 -1.06 15.83 -15.38
C SER A 93 0.36 15.58 -15.88
N ASN A 94 1.35 15.82 -15.03
CA ASN A 94 2.76 15.47 -15.29
C ASN A 94 3.22 14.24 -14.49
N PHE A 95 2.40 13.79 -13.54
CA PHE A 95 2.59 12.55 -12.79
C PHE A 95 1.31 11.73 -12.77
N GLY A 96 1.42 10.43 -13.05
CA GLY A 96 0.31 9.48 -13.06
C GLY A 96 0.51 8.37 -12.02
N PRO A 97 0.19 8.58 -10.74
CA PRO A 97 0.32 7.52 -9.73
C PRO A 97 -0.66 6.37 -10.00
N MET A 98 -0.15 5.14 -9.92
CA MET A 98 -0.93 3.93 -10.17
C MET A 98 -0.58 2.81 -9.20
N SER A 99 -1.59 2.15 -8.67
CA SER A 99 -1.46 0.97 -7.80
C SER A 99 -1.60 -0.36 -8.56
N ARG A 100 -1.44 -0.32 -9.87
CA ARG A 100 -1.27 -1.41 -10.84
C ARG A 100 -0.42 -0.92 -12.01
N LYS A 101 0.08 -1.85 -12.79
CA LYS A 101 0.65 -1.47 -14.11
C LYS A 101 -0.45 -0.92 -15.03
N MET A 102 -0.08 -0.04 -15.94
CA MET A 102 -0.95 0.29 -17.07
C MET A 102 -1.37 -0.98 -17.79
N LYS A 103 -2.59 -1.02 -18.29
CA LYS A 103 -3.07 -2.07 -19.20
C LYS A 103 -2.42 -1.87 -20.57
N ASP A 104 -2.33 -2.93 -21.35
CA ASP A 104 -1.73 -2.84 -22.69
C ASP A 104 -2.42 -1.77 -23.54
N ALA A 105 -3.75 -1.72 -23.55
CA ALA A 105 -4.51 -0.68 -24.27
C ALA A 105 -4.21 0.76 -23.79
N GLU A 106 -3.96 0.96 -22.48
CA GLU A 106 -3.58 2.27 -21.93
C GLU A 106 -2.15 2.68 -22.38
N VAL A 107 -1.25 1.70 -22.52
CA VAL A 107 0.11 1.90 -23.07
C VAL A 107 0.03 2.20 -24.56
N ASP A 108 -0.77 1.44 -25.31
CA ASP A 108 -0.93 1.61 -26.76
C ASP A 108 -1.51 2.99 -27.11
N GLU A 109 -2.50 3.48 -26.36
CA GLU A 109 -3.04 4.83 -26.51
C GLU A 109 -1.99 5.91 -26.24
N PHE A 110 -1.15 5.74 -25.21
CA PHE A 110 -0.07 6.65 -24.93
C PHE A 110 0.99 6.62 -26.05
N GLU A 111 1.40 5.43 -26.49
CA GLU A 111 2.38 5.24 -27.57
C GLU A 111 1.88 5.80 -28.90
N LYS A 112 0.59 5.63 -29.21
CA LYS A 112 -0.04 6.24 -30.38
C LYS A 112 0.04 7.76 -30.37
N LYS A 113 -0.09 8.39 -29.19
CA LYS A 113 -0.04 9.84 -29.04
C LYS A 113 1.37 10.39 -29.14
N PHE A 114 2.36 9.73 -28.52
CA PHE A 114 3.70 10.29 -28.33
C PHE A 114 4.79 9.62 -29.15
N GLY A 115 4.53 8.43 -29.73
CA GLY A 115 5.53 7.65 -30.49
C GLY A 115 6.48 6.84 -29.62
N TYR A 116 6.25 6.78 -28.29
CA TYR A 116 7.03 6.01 -27.31
C TYR A 116 6.18 5.67 -26.09
N LYS A 117 6.63 4.68 -25.31
CA LYS A 117 5.91 4.21 -24.13
C LYS A 117 6.14 5.10 -22.90
N PRO A 118 5.15 5.21 -21.98
CA PRO A 118 5.33 5.93 -20.72
C PRO A 118 6.33 5.16 -19.83
N VAL A 119 7.06 5.88 -18.98
CA VAL A 119 7.98 5.25 -18.02
C VAL A 119 7.29 5.07 -16.68
N ALA A 120 7.40 3.87 -16.11
CA ALA A 120 6.87 3.52 -14.80
C ALA A 120 7.96 3.64 -13.73
N VAL A 121 7.86 4.64 -12.88
CA VAL A 121 8.77 4.88 -11.76
C VAL A 121 8.29 4.06 -10.55
N LYS A 122 9.10 3.11 -10.06
CA LYS A 122 8.80 2.24 -8.90
C LYS A 122 9.13 2.97 -7.61
N THR A 123 8.16 3.61 -6.99
CA THR A 123 8.40 4.56 -5.90
C THR A 123 8.39 3.97 -4.50
N SER A 124 7.63 2.90 -4.30
CA SER A 124 7.45 2.25 -2.99
C SER A 124 6.88 0.85 -3.16
N ILE A 125 6.89 0.06 -2.08
CA ILE A 125 6.29 -1.27 -2.05
C ILE A 125 5.10 -1.24 -1.09
N ASP A 126 3.95 -1.70 -1.59
CA ASP A 126 2.73 -1.89 -0.83
C ASP A 126 2.48 -3.39 -0.61
N MET A 127 2.11 -3.72 0.60
CA MET A 127 1.52 -5.02 0.90
C MET A 127 0.02 -4.84 0.90
N LEU A 128 -0.64 -5.23 -0.21
CA LEU A 128 -2.09 -5.18 -0.29
C LEU A 128 -2.68 -6.16 0.72
N ALA A 129 -3.13 -5.65 1.85
CA ALA A 129 -3.61 -6.47 2.94
C ALA A 129 -5.10 -6.81 2.80
N VAL A 130 -5.46 -8.02 3.20
CA VAL A 130 -6.84 -8.40 3.49
C VAL A 130 -7.11 -8.04 4.95
N TYR A 131 -8.14 -7.24 5.18
CA TYR A 131 -8.54 -6.73 6.48
C TYR A 131 -9.84 -7.37 6.95
N VAL A 132 -9.91 -7.60 8.25
CA VAL A 132 -11.13 -7.93 8.98
C VAL A 132 -11.26 -7.00 10.18
N ASN A 133 -12.45 -6.95 10.80
CA ASN A 133 -12.62 -6.28 12.08
C ASN A 133 -11.63 -6.82 13.11
N LYS A 134 -11.09 -5.97 13.98
CA LYS A 134 -10.06 -6.35 14.97
C LYS A 134 -10.42 -7.55 15.83
N ASP A 135 -11.71 -7.76 16.08
CA ASP A 135 -12.23 -8.82 16.94
C ASP A 135 -12.46 -10.14 16.19
N ASN A 136 -12.25 -10.19 14.86
CA ASN A 136 -12.47 -11.38 14.05
C ASN A 136 -11.30 -12.38 14.21
N PRO A 137 -11.57 -13.61 14.69
CA PRO A 137 -10.51 -14.60 14.95
C PRO A 137 -9.74 -15.06 13.71
N ILE A 138 -10.29 -14.87 12.49
CA ILE A 138 -9.62 -15.26 11.23
C ILE A 138 -8.27 -14.54 11.05
N ALA A 139 -8.11 -13.37 11.68
CA ALA A 139 -6.84 -12.65 11.71
C ALA A 139 -5.68 -13.45 12.35
N LYS A 140 -6.00 -14.45 13.18
CA LYS A 140 -5.01 -15.34 13.82
C LYS A 140 -4.77 -16.62 13.03
N SER A 141 -5.82 -17.17 12.39
CA SER A 141 -5.74 -18.43 11.64
C SER A 141 -5.32 -18.25 10.18
N GLY A 142 -5.61 -17.10 9.57
CA GLY A 142 -5.28 -16.80 8.19
C GLY A 142 -6.28 -17.35 7.17
N LEU A 143 -6.07 -16.98 5.90
CA LEU A 143 -6.82 -17.48 4.74
C LEU A 143 -5.85 -17.87 3.62
N SER A 144 -6.17 -18.95 2.90
CA SER A 144 -5.48 -19.24 1.64
C SER A 144 -5.98 -18.33 0.52
N MET A 145 -5.18 -18.13 -0.53
CA MET A 145 -5.62 -17.38 -1.71
C MET A 145 -6.84 -18.00 -2.39
N PRO A 146 -6.99 -19.35 -2.52
CA PRO A 146 -8.23 -19.96 -2.95
C PRO A 146 -9.44 -19.64 -2.07
N GLN A 147 -9.28 -19.55 -0.73
CA GLN A 147 -10.36 -19.12 0.16
C GLN A 147 -10.71 -17.64 -0.03
N VAL A 148 -9.72 -16.76 -0.19
CA VAL A 148 -9.96 -15.34 -0.49
C VAL A 148 -10.75 -15.19 -1.80
N ASP A 149 -10.39 -15.94 -2.84
CA ASP A 149 -11.15 -15.98 -4.09
C ASP A 149 -12.59 -16.47 -3.86
N ALA A 150 -12.79 -17.56 -3.13
CA ALA A 150 -14.13 -18.10 -2.84
C ALA A 150 -14.99 -17.12 -2.01
N ILE A 151 -14.36 -16.27 -1.18
CA ILE A 151 -15.07 -15.24 -0.41
C ILE A 151 -15.53 -14.09 -1.32
N PHE A 152 -14.67 -13.60 -2.22
CA PHE A 152 -14.93 -12.37 -2.99
C PHE A 152 -15.45 -12.61 -4.41
N SER A 153 -15.22 -13.78 -5.01
CA SER A 153 -15.47 -14.06 -6.42
C SER A 153 -16.68 -14.94 -6.65
N LYS A 154 -17.40 -14.70 -7.76
CA LYS A 154 -18.46 -15.60 -8.28
C LYS A 154 -17.89 -16.86 -8.89
N THR A 155 -16.66 -16.83 -9.39
CA THR A 155 -16.12 -17.83 -10.33
C THR A 155 -15.14 -18.82 -9.70
N ARG A 156 -14.56 -18.52 -8.54
CA ARG A 156 -13.63 -19.36 -7.79
C ARG A 156 -12.51 -19.98 -8.63
N LYS A 157 -11.89 -19.16 -9.49
CA LYS A 157 -10.81 -19.60 -10.39
C LYS A 157 -9.53 -20.00 -9.65
N GLY A 158 -9.43 -19.66 -8.36
CA GLY A 158 -8.36 -20.10 -7.46
C GLY A 158 -8.45 -21.57 -7.06
N GLY A 159 -9.54 -22.26 -7.40
CA GLY A 159 -9.68 -23.71 -7.21
C GLY A 159 -10.38 -24.15 -5.93
N HIS A 160 -10.90 -23.24 -5.10
CA HIS A 160 -11.70 -23.62 -3.94
C HIS A 160 -13.01 -24.29 -4.39
N SER A 161 -13.38 -25.44 -3.78
CA SER A 161 -14.47 -26.31 -4.24
C SER A 161 -15.85 -25.68 -4.11
N SER A 162 -16.07 -24.84 -3.11
CA SER A 162 -17.38 -24.25 -2.80
C SER A 162 -17.30 -22.74 -2.57
N ASP A 163 -18.44 -22.09 -2.62
CA ASP A 163 -18.57 -20.70 -2.21
C ASP A 163 -18.37 -20.54 -0.71
N ILE A 164 -17.80 -19.41 -0.31
CA ILE A 164 -17.66 -19.02 1.10
C ILE A 164 -18.48 -17.75 1.34
N GLY A 165 -19.59 -17.90 2.05
CA GLY A 165 -20.50 -16.80 2.41
C GLY A 165 -20.62 -16.58 3.92
N THR A 166 -20.12 -17.52 4.74
CA THR A 166 -20.12 -17.42 6.20
C THR A 166 -18.72 -17.63 6.77
N TRP A 167 -18.48 -17.12 7.96
CA TRP A 167 -17.22 -17.32 8.65
C TRP A 167 -16.98 -18.78 9.05
N GLY A 168 -18.04 -19.57 9.25
CA GLY A 168 -17.90 -21.02 9.45
C GLY A 168 -17.37 -21.75 8.23
N GLN A 169 -17.82 -21.37 7.03
CA GLN A 169 -17.26 -21.90 5.78
C GLN A 169 -15.79 -21.49 5.56
N ALA A 170 -15.39 -20.35 6.14
CA ALA A 170 -13.99 -19.91 6.16
C ALA A 170 -13.13 -20.62 7.24
N GLY A 171 -13.75 -21.48 8.09
CA GLY A 171 -13.04 -22.27 9.09
C GLY A 171 -13.22 -21.81 10.55
N LEU A 172 -14.05 -20.80 10.83
CA LEU A 172 -14.37 -20.38 12.20
C LEU A 172 -15.48 -21.23 12.82
N SER A 173 -15.47 -21.37 14.14
CA SER A 173 -16.44 -22.16 14.91
C SER A 173 -17.19 -21.30 15.96
N GLY A 174 -18.09 -21.92 16.70
CA GLY A 174 -18.85 -21.30 17.77
C GLY A 174 -19.77 -20.20 17.27
N ALA A 175 -19.76 -19.03 17.88
CA ALA A 175 -20.59 -17.88 17.52
C ALA A 175 -20.39 -17.39 16.07
N TRP A 176 -19.28 -17.71 15.45
CA TRP A 176 -18.94 -17.30 14.08
C TRP A 176 -19.45 -18.28 13.00
N SER A 177 -19.84 -19.51 13.37
CA SER A 177 -20.16 -20.58 12.39
C SER A 177 -21.20 -20.16 11.35
N ASN A 178 -22.25 -19.45 11.77
CA ASN A 178 -23.34 -19.02 10.90
C ASN A 178 -23.31 -17.52 10.57
N SER A 179 -22.27 -16.81 11.02
CA SER A 179 -22.14 -15.35 10.78
C SER A 179 -21.87 -15.09 9.32
N PRO A 180 -22.70 -14.30 8.61
CA PRO A 180 -22.48 -13.97 7.21
C PRO A 180 -21.25 -13.08 7.05
N ILE A 181 -20.57 -13.16 5.91
CA ILE A 181 -19.43 -12.30 5.59
C ILE A 181 -19.91 -11.07 4.80
N SER A 182 -19.59 -9.89 5.29
CA SER A 182 -19.82 -8.62 4.60
C SER A 182 -18.59 -8.20 3.81
N LEU A 183 -18.74 -8.02 2.50
CA LEU A 183 -17.63 -7.76 1.58
C LEU A 183 -17.45 -6.25 1.33
N TYR A 184 -16.24 -5.74 1.52
CA TYR A 184 -15.85 -4.37 1.22
C TYR A 184 -14.73 -4.36 0.18
N GLY A 185 -14.92 -3.64 -0.92
CA GLY A 185 -13.95 -3.56 -2.00
C GLY A 185 -13.85 -2.16 -2.58
N ARG A 186 -13.02 -2.00 -3.59
CA ARG A 186 -12.87 -0.76 -4.34
C ARG A 186 -13.75 -0.79 -5.59
N ASN A 187 -14.07 0.37 -6.13
CA ASN A 187 -14.73 0.51 -7.42
C ASN A 187 -13.78 0.20 -8.61
N SER A 188 -14.32 0.06 -9.80
CA SER A 188 -13.59 -0.34 -11.01
C SER A 188 -12.55 0.69 -11.51
N ALA A 189 -12.62 1.96 -11.09
CA ALA A 189 -11.61 2.98 -11.39
C ALA A 189 -10.30 2.73 -10.62
N SER A 190 -10.38 2.03 -9.50
CA SER A 190 -9.25 1.73 -8.61
C SER A 190 -8.26 0.75 -9.26
N GLY A 191 -6.97 1.08 -9.20
CA GLY A 191 -5.92 0.13 -9.54
C GLY A 191 -5.85 -1.04 -8.57
N THR A 192 -6.18 -0.81 -7.29
CA THR A 192 -6.25 -1.85 -6.27
C THR A 192 -7.36 -2.85 -6.55
N TYR A 193 -8.53 -2.41 -7.04
CA TYR A 193 -9.56 -3.30 -7.58
C TYR A 193 -9.00 -4.21 -8.68
N GLY A 194 -8.34 -3.62 -9.68
CA GLY A 194 -7.78 -4.38 -10.81
C GLY A 194 -6.66 -5.33 -10.39
N TYR A 195 -5.80 -4.90 -9.45
CA TYR A 195 -4.73 -5.73 -8.92
C TYR A 195 -5.29 -6.93 -8.13
N PHE A 196 -6.23 -6.69 -7.21
CA PHE A 196 -6.87 -7.74 -6.43
C PHE A 196 -7.64 -8.73 -7.33
N LYS A 197 -8.41 -8.23 -8.31
CA LYS A 197 -9.06 -9.07 -9.33
C LYS A 197 -8.08 -10.00 -10.04
N LYS A 198 -6.92 -9.47 -10.43
CA LYS A 198 -5.91 -10.25 -11.17
C LYS A 198 -5.22 -11.30 -10.30
N HIS A 199 -4.83 -10.93 -9.07
CA HIS A 199 -3.92 -11.73 -8.25
C HIS A 199 -4.63 -12.52 -7.15
N ALA A 200 -5.72 -12.00 -6.56
CA ALA A 200 -6.48 -12.66 -5.53
C ALA A 200 -7.70 -13.43 -6.06
N LEU A 201 -8.34 -12.92 -7.12
CA LEU A 201 -9.49 -13.59 -7.74
C LEU A 201 -9.12 -14.33 -9.05
N PHE A 202 -7.83 -14.48 -9.34
CA PHE A 202 -7.32 -15.20 -10.52
C PHE A 202 -8.02 -14.76 -11.82
N LYS A 203 -8.26 -13.43 -11.97
CA LYS A 203 -9.05 -12.79 -13.04
C LYS A 203 -10.53 -13.19 -13.03
N GLY A 204 -11.05 -13.72 -11.91
CA GLY A 204 -12.48 -13.98 -11.69
C GLY A 204 -13.28 -12.69 -11.48
N ASP A 205 -14.61 -12.81 -11.53
CA ASP A 205 -15.50 -11.68 -11.31
C ASP A 205 -15.91 -11.58 -9.84
N TYR A 206 -15.93 -10.35 -9.33
CA TYR A 206 -16.41 -10.08 -7.99
C TYR A 206 -17.87 -10.51 -7.80
N LYS A 207 -18.24 -10.89 -6.57
CA LYS A 207 -19.64 -11.03 -6.15
C LYS A 207 -20.36 -9.68 -6.21
N ASP A 208 -21.63 -9.67 -6.56
CA ASP A 208 -22.46 -8.46 -6.59
C ASP A 208 -22.68 -7.86 -5.20
N SER A 209 -22.49 -8.68 -4.14
CA SER A 209 -22.59 -8.27 -2.74
C SER A 209 -21.38 -7.47 -2.24
N VAL A 210 -20.34 -7.28 -3.04
CA VAL A 210 -19.21 -6.43 -2.65
C VAL A 210 -19.65 -4.98 -2.59
N LYS A 211 -19.57 -4.40 -1.41
CA LYS A 211 -19.84 -2.98 -1.15
C LYS A 211 -18.67 -2.16 -1.70
N GLU A 212 -18.83 -1.63 -2.89
CA GLU A 212 -17.80 -0.83 -3.55
C GLU A 212 -17.57 0.50 -2.84
N GLN A 213 -16.31 0.80 -2.52
CA GLN A 213 -15.87 2.02 -1.85
C GLN A 213 -15.05 2.90 -2.79
N PRO A 214 -15.18 4.23 -2.72
CA PRO A 214 -14.41 5.14 -3.57
C PRO A 214 -12.92 5.19 -3.20
N GLY A 215 -12.59 5.02 -1.91
CA GLY A 215 -11.23 5.17 -1.37
C GLY A 215 -10.75 4.00 -0.54
N SER A 216 -9.44 3.95 -0.33
CA SER A 216 -8.76 2.96 0.51
C SER A 216 -9.18 3.09 1.97
N SER A 217 -9.25 4.32 2.49
CA SER A 217 -9.73 4.62 3.84
C SER A 217 -11.17 4.16 4.07
N SER A 218 -12.06 4.36 3.07
CA SER A 218 -13.47 3.97 3.18
C SER A 218 -13.66 2.46 3.28
N VAL A 219 -12.81 1.66 2.62
CA VAL A 219 -12.79 0.19 2.79
C VAL A 219 -12.44 -0.15 4.24
N VAL A 220 -11.36 0.42 4.76
CA VAL A 220 -10.89 0.13 6.13
C VAL A 220 -11.93 0.55 7.16
N GLN A 221 -12.56 1.73 7.00
CA GLN A 221 -13.63 2.21 7.89
C GLN A 221 -14.87 1.30 7.84
N GLY A 222 -15.26 0.83 6.64
CA GLY A 222 -16.34 -0.13 6.48
C GLY A 222 -16.09 -1.43 7.25
N VAL A 223 -14.89 -1.98 7.14
CA VAL A 223 -14.45 -3.19 7.86
C VAL A 223 -14.37 -2.93 9.38
N ALA A 224 -13.85 -1.77 9.79
CA ALA A 224 -13.73 -1.40 11.21
C ALA A 224 -15.09 -1.34 11.92
N SER A 225 -16.13 -0.85 11.24
CA SER A 225 -17.47 -0.69 11.78
C SER A 225 -18.37 -1.92 11.66
N ASP A 226 -17.94 -2.95 10.93
CA ASP A 226 -18.71 -4.18 10.70
C ASP A 226 -17.95 -5.40 11.25
N LYS A 227 -18.46 -6.00 12.33
CA LYS A 227 -17.85 -7.19 12.93
C LYS A 227 -17.67 -8.34 11.94
N ASN A 228 -18.57 -8.45 10.98
CA ASN A 228 -18.55 -9.50 9.95
C ASN A 228 -17.81 -9.07 8.69
N GLY A 229 -17.22 -7.86 8.69
CA GLY A 229 -16.57 -7.25 7.55
C GLY A 229 -15.25 -7.90 7.18
N ILE A 230 -15.05 -8.07 5.87
CA ILE A 230 -13.77 -8.34 5.25
C ILE A 230 -13.57 -7.38 4.07
N GLY A 231 -12.37 -6.90 3.88
CA GLY A 231 -12.04 -5.99 2.78
C GLY A 231 -10.57 -6.05 2.41
N TYR A 232 -10.15 -5.29 1.40
CA TYR A 232 -8.74 -5.19 1.01
C TYR A 232 -8.33 -3.74 0.78
N SER A 233 -7.16 -3.40 1.28
CA SER A 233 -6.56 -2.05 1.13
C SER A 233 -5.05 -2.12 1.33
N GLY A 234 -4.32 -1.07 0.92
CA GLY A 234 -2.89 -0.95 1.18
C GLY A 234 -2.57 -0.95 2.67
N LEU A 235 -1.40 -1.47 3.03
CA LEU A 235 -0.99 -1.60 4.44
C LEU A 235 -0.91 -0.24 5.15
N GLY A 236 -0.56 0.84 4.45
CA GLY A 236 -0.51 2.20 4.98
C GLY A 236 -1.86 2.74 5.49
N TYR A 237 -2.98 2.11 5.14
CA TYR A 237 -4.31 2.51 5.62
C TYR A 237 -4.78 1.77 6.88
N LYS A 238 -3.93 0.91 7.47
CA LYS A 238 -4.28 0.16 8.68
C LYS A 238 -4.60 1.09 9.85
N THR A 239 -5.73 0.83 10.52
CA THR A 239 -6.11 1.48 11.78
C THR A 239 -6.08 0.48 12.94
N ALA A 240 -6.27 0.98 14.16
CA ALA A 240 -6.34 0.14 15.36
C ALA A 240 -7.59 -0.75 15.40
N ASP A 241 -8.63 -0.44 14.61
CA ASP A 241 -9.92 -1.13 14.63
C ASP A 241 -10.04 -2.25 13.59
N VAL A 242 -8.97 -2.49 12.82
CA VAL A 242 -8.88 -3.60 11.88
C VAL A 242 -7.64 -4.45 12.12
N ALA A 243 -7.74 -5.72 11.76
CA ALA A 243 -6.63 -6.66 11.76
C ALA A 243 -6.35 -7.15 10.33
N THR A 244 -5.07 -7.37 10.01
CA THR A 244 -4.66 -7.99 8.76
C THR A 244 -4.76 -9.50 8.87
N VAL A 245 -5.22 -10.16 7.81
CA VAL A 245 -5.30 -11.61 7.73
C VAL A 245 -4.01 -12.16 7.10
N PRO A 246 -3.27 -13.05 7.75
CA PRO A 246 -2.16 -13.75 7.12
C PRO A 246 -2.62 -14.58 5.93
N LEU A 247 -1.87 -14.56 4.82
CA LEU A 247 -2.26 -15.24 3.58
C LEU A 247 -1.33 -16.38 3.23
N ALA A 248 -1.91 -17.51 2.81
CA ALA A 248 -1.17 -18.62 2.22
C ALA A 248 -1.40 -18.67 0.70
N LYS A 249 -0.34 -18.92 -0.09
CA LYS A 249 -0.42 -19.01 -1.55
C LYS A 249 -1.36 -20.11 -2.06
N LYS A 250 -1.55 -21.17 -1.27
CA LYS A 250 -2.41 -22.33 -1.56
C LYS A 250 -2.96 -22.94 -0.27
N ASP A 251 -3.99 -23.77 -0.38
CA ASP A 251 -4.51 -24.54 0.75
C ASP A 251 -3.41 -25.40 1.37
N GLY A 252 -3.37 -25.46 2.71
CA GLY A 252 -2.32 -26.14 3.48
C GLY A 252 -0.93 -25.49 3.40
N GLY A 253 -0.81 -24.33 2.75
CA GLY A 253 0.45 -23.59 2.66
C GLY A 253 0.76 -22.80 3.93
N LYS A 254 2.00 -22.28 4.02
CA LYS A 254 2.43 -21.40 5.11
C LYS A 254 1.68 -20.06 5.03
N PHE A 255 1.08 -19.65 6.13
CA PHE A 255 0.47 -18.34 6.28
C PHE A 255 1.54 -17.27 6.49
N ILE A 256 1.53 -16.27 5.63
CA ILE A 256 2.49 -15.15 5.61
C ILE A 256 1.75 -13.89 6.05
N PRO A 257 2.20 -13.20 7.12
CA PRO A 257 1.60 -11.95 7.55
C PRO A 257 1.96 -10.80 6.59
N ALA A 258 1.10 -9.79 6.50
CA ALA A 258 1.43 -8.53 5.83
C ALA A 258 2.34 -7.71 6.76
N SER A 259 3.65 -7.94 6.69
CA SER A 259 4.67 -7.28 7.50
C SER A 259 5.94 -7.00 6.69
N PRO A 260 6.75 -6.00 7.05
CA PRO A 260 7.98 -5.66 6.32
C PRO A 260 8.92 -6.85 6.08
N ASP A 261 9.06 -7.73 7.08
CA ASP A 261 9.97 -8.89 7.03
C ASP A 261 9.51 -10.00 6.07
N SER A 262 8.27 -9.93 5.60
CA SER A 262 7.67 -10.97 4.76
C SER A 262 7.36 -10.52 3.33
N VAL A 263 7.84 -9.37 2.90
CA VAL A 263 7.52 -8.78 1.60
C VAL A 263 7.82 -9.71 0.41
N ALA A 264 8.90 -10.46 0.45
CA ALA A 264 9.31 -11.37 -0.62
C ALA A 264 8.36 -12.58 -0.78
N ASP A 265 7.72 -13.00 0.31
CA ASP A 265 6.87 -14.19 0.35
C ASP A 265 5.38 -13.87 0.32
N TYR A 266 5.00 -12.63 0.68
CA TYR A 266 3.60 -12.23 0.79
C TYR A 266 2.91 -12.22 -0.58
N PRO A 267 1.77 -12.92 -0.74
CA PRO A 267 1.17 -13.13 -2.07
C PRO A 267 0.72 -11.87 -2.80
N LEU A 268 0.39 -10.82 -2.06
CA LEU A 268 -0.17 -9.58 -2.60
C LEU A 268 0.77 -8.37 -2.44
N ALA A 269 2.07 -8.60 -2.27
CA ALA A 269 3.06 -7.52 -2.33
C ALA A 269 3.18 -6.96 -3.76
N ARG A 270 3.33 -5.64 -3.89
CA ARG A 270 3.40 -4.96 -5.20
C ARG A 270 4.19 -3.66 -5.12
N PHE A 271 4.77 -3.25 -6.23
CA PHE A 271 5.23 -1.87 -6.37
C PHE A 271 4.05 -0.91 -6.56
N LEU A 272 4.15 0.25 -5.93
CA LEU A 272 3.38 1.43 -6.30
C LEU A 272 4.19 2.20 -7.34
N LEU A 273 3.51 2.68 -8.37
CA LEU A 273 4.11 3.23 -9.57
C LEU A 273 3.68 4.69 -9.77
N VAL A 274 4.59 5.52 -10.21
CA VAL A 274 4.26 6.84 -10.75
C VAL A 274 4.68 6.85 -12.21
N TYR A 275 3.73 6.98 -13.12
CA TYR A 275 4.02 7.10 -14.54
C TYR A 275 4.37 8.52 -14.92
N VAL A 276 5.37 8.67 -15.79
CA VAL A 276 5.79 9.95 -16.34
C VAL A 276 5.94 9.86 -17.85
N ASN A 277 5.61 10.97 -18.52
CA ASN A 277 5.87 11.15 -19.94
C ASN A 277 7.34 11.56 -20.13
N LYS A 278 8.21 10.58 -20.41
CA LYS A 278 9.66 10.74 -20.63
C LYS A 278 10.00 10.37 -22.05
N GLN A 279 10.30 11.38 -22.86
CA GLN A 279 10.73 11.15 -24.24
C GLN A 279 12.13 10.53 -24.25
N PRO A 280 12.36 9.43 -25.01
CA PRO A 280 13.69 8.86 -25.18
C PRO A 280 14.72 9.90 -25.67
N GLY A 281 15.91 9.89 -25.08
CA GLY A 281 17.00 10.80 -25.47
C GLY A 281 16.82 12.27 -25.05
N LYS A 282 15.73 12.64 -24.36
CA LYS A 282 15.55 13.99 -23.80
C LYS A 282 15.44 13.93 -22.29
N ASP A 283 16.03 14.89 -21.61
CA ASP A 283 15.89 15.01 -20.16
C ASP A 283 14.46 15.38 -19.75
N LEU A 284 14.10 15.05 -18.51
CA LEU A 284 12.92 15.63 -17.87
C LEU A 284 13.15 17.13 -17.66
N ASP A 285 12.07 17.94 -17.72
CA ASP A 285 12.17 19.33 -17.27
C ASP A 285 12.60 19.40 -15.78
N PRO A 286 13.15 20.55 -15.34
CA PRO A 286 13.69 20.68 -13.99
C PRO A 286 12.70 20.30 -12.88
N LEU A 287 11.41 20.66 -13.01
CA LEU A 287 10.38 20.35 -12.00
C LEU A 287 10.21 18.83 -11.83
N ARG A 288 9.96 18.13 -12.95
CA ARG A 288 9.74 16.66 -12.90
C ARG A 288 11.01 15.91 -12.49
N ARG A 289 12.16 16.34 -13.00
CA ARG A 289 13.45 15.76 -12.66
C ARG A 289 13.72 15.85 -11.15
N GLU A 290 13.61 17.03 -10.59
CA GLU A 290 13.92 17.28 -9.17
C GLU A 290 12.87 16.65 -8.25
N PHE A 291 11.60 16.60 -8.63
CA PHE A 291 10.60 15.89 -7.85
C PHE A 291 10.85 14.38 -7.81
N VAL A 292 11.26 13.79 -8.94
CA VAL A 292 11.67 12.38 -8.98
C VAL A 292 12.93 12.14 -8.15
N LYS A 293 13.93 13.02 -8.21
CA LYS A 293 15.14 12.93 -7.35
C LYS A 293 14.77 12.97 -5.87
N LEU A 294 13.87 13.87 -5.46
CA LEU A 294 13.38 13.92 -4.07
C LEU A 294 12.74 12.59 -3.65
N ILE A 295 11.85 12.01 -4.48
CA ILE A 295 11.21 10.73 -4.16
C ILE A 295 12.22 9.64 -3.83
N PHE A 296 13.36 9.58 -4.53
CA PHE A 296 14.40 8.57 -4.35
C PHE A 296 15.56 9.00 -3.44
N SER A 297 15.44 10.10 -2.75
CA SER A 297 16.37 10.49 -1.69
C SER A 297 16.04 9.80 -0.36
N GLN A 298 16.95 9.87 0.61
CA GLN A 298 16.70 9.38 1.97
C GLN A 298 15.42 9.99 2.53
N GLU A 299 15.28 11.33 2.51
CA GLU A 299 14.11 12.03 3.03
C GLU A 299 12.80 11.70 2.25
N GLY A 300 12.89 11.45 0.95
CA GLY A 300 11.74 11.02 0.15
C GLY A 300 11.28 9.59 0.49
N GLN A 301 12.21 8.72 0.81
CA GLN A 301 11.89 7.35 1.25
C GLN A 301 11.50 7.27 2.75
N GLU A 302 11.93 8.22 3.58
CA GLU A 302 11.39 8.40 4.94
C GLU A 302 9.90 8.77 4.90
N VAL A 303 9.48 9.59 3.91
CA VAL A 303 8.06 9.89 3.67
C VAL A 303 7.28 8.61 3.34
N VAL A 304 7.86 7.68 2.55
CA VAL A 304 7.23 6.37 2.27
C VAL A 304 6.98 5.59 3.55
N VAL A 305 7.99 5.50 4.43
CA VAL A 305 7.87 4.81 5.73
C VAL A 305 6.82 5.48 6.62
N LYS A 306 6.81 6.80 6.67
CA LYS A 306 5.83 7.59 7.44
C LYS A 306 4.40 7.35 6.98
N ASP A 307 4.17 7.15 5.68
CA ASP A 307 2.86 6.83 5.11
C ASP A 307 2.48 5.34 5.24
N GLY A 308 3.33 4.53 5.89
CA GLY A 308 3.08 3.10 6.19
C GLY A 308 3.35 2.14 5.03
N TYR A 309 4.07 2.59 4.00
CA TYR A 309 4.58 1.74 2.92
C TYR A 309 6.04 1.35 3.16
N LEU A 310 6.56 0.46 2.32
CA LEU A 310 7.94 0.04 2.40
C LEU A 310 8.80 0.81 1.40
N PRO A 311 9.98 1.31 1.81
CA PRO A 311 10.88 2.03 0.94
C PRO A 311 11.51 1.08 -0.09
N VAL A 312 11.97 1.63 -1.20
CA VAL A 312 12.74 0.88 -2.19
C VAL A 312 14.22 0.84 -1.79
N SER A 313 14.92 -0.22 -2.20
CA SER A 313 16.37 -0.32 -2.03
C SER A 313 17.11 0.62 -2.98
N TYR A 314 18.38 0.87 -2.69
CA TYR A 314 19.28 1.62 -3.57
C TYR A 314 19.31 1.05 -5.00
N GLU A 315 19.34 -0.28 -5.16
CA GLU A 315 19.38 -0.93 -6.49
C GLU A 315 18.10 -0.65 -7.29
N ILE A 316 16.94 -0.71 -6.64
CA ILE A 316 15.65 -0.40 -7.27
C ILE A 316 15.58 1.09 -7.64
N ALA A 317 16.04 1.97 -6.75
CA ALA A 317 16.12 3.40 -6.99
C ALA A 317 17.05 3.72 -8.17
N LYS A 318 18.26 3.16 -8.17
CA LYS A 318 19.26 3.35 -9.23
C LYS A 318 18.74 2.93 -10.61
N GLN A 319 18.16 1.73 -10.70
CA GLN A 319 17.56 1.26 -11.94
C GLN A 319 16.40 2.15 -12.39
N THR A 320 15.52 2.53 -11.47
CA THR A 320 14.33 3.34 -11.77
C THR A 320 14.68 4.76 -12.20
N LEU A 321 15.69 5.37 -11.58
CA LEU A 321 16.21 6.68 -11.97
C LEU A 321 16.88 6.64 -13.35
N ALA A 322 17.65 5.59 -13.63
CA ALA A 322 18.25 5.38 -14.95
C ALA A 322 17.19 5.28 -16.06
N ASP A 323 16.04 4.63 -15.81
CA ASP A 323 14.92 4.54 -16.77
C ASP A 323 14.35 5.91 -17.16
N VAL A 324 14.52 6.93 -16.33
CA VAL A 324 14.13 8.32 -16.61
C VAL A 324 15.30 9.25 -16.93
N GLY A 325 16.51 8.70 -17.13
CA GLY A 325 17.70 9.43 -17.52
C GLY A 325 18.33 10.25 -16.37
N ILE A 326 18.15 9.80 -15.13
CA ILE A 326 18.76 10.42 -13.94
C ILE A 326 19.80 9.46 -13.37
N ASP A 327 21.01 9.96 -13.16
CA ASP A 327 22.03 9.25 -12.40
C ASP A 327 21.78 9.43 -10.91
N ILE A 328 21.76 8.35 -10.13
CA ILE A 328 21.55 8.40 -8.68
C ILE A 328 22.75 8.98 -7.94
N ASP A 329 23.95 8.81 -8.48
CA ASP A 329 25.22 9.19 -7.88
C ASP A 329 25.70 10.58 -8.39
N GLY A 330 24.90 11.26 -9.26
CA GLY A 330 25.25 12.50 -10.00
C GLY A 330 24.47 13.75 -9.62
#